data_0ff7326c27678820a2c93ef060ad443f
#
_entry.id   0ff7326c27678820a2c93ef060ad443f
#
_cell.length_a   1.000
_cell.length_b   1.000
_cell.length_c   1.000
_cell.angle_alpha   90.00
_cell.angle_beta   90.00
_cell.angle_gamma   90.00
#
_symmetry.space_group_name_H-M   'P 1'
#
loop_
_entity.id
_entity.type
_entity.pdbx_description
1 polymer ?
#
loop_
_entity_poly.entity_id
_entity_poly.type
_entity_poly.pdbx_seq_one_letter_code
_entity_poly.pdbx_strand_id
1 'polypeptide(L)'
;KSLNLDMLGRFLAIEVDQHGTPIAQEDSLNRKLFAGGEVVYEEAPQQLAPLNIATQERLMRVYQGKSPVISLGLKEVKGDSYDKILKNLKKALLRLFETHAYLRNNSTITKHEQDLFDEYLQEKSDETNIQNSLYFLSKLLYSHFKNPVYIFIDEYDTPINSAYLQLQQKDPEAFKKVLELFRGLLGAALKSNKCLKQGLVTGILRIAKANIFSDLNNLTEYTLLDDEFAASYGFTQAEVDGLLEQAAVSVSREQIRHWYNGYTFGGEVIYNPWSI
;
A
#
# COMPACT_ATOMS: atom_id res chain seq x y z
N LYS A 1 5.05 -6.79 -5.74
CA LYS A 1 3.80 -6.34 -5.11
C LYS A 1 3.97 -4.94 -4.53
N SER A 2 4.88 -4.74 -3.58
CA SER A 2 5.07 -3.45 -2.89
C SER A 2 5.37 -2.31 -3.86
N LEU A 3 6.20 -2.52 -4.88
CA LEU A 3 6.47 -1.53 -5.92
C LEU A 3 5.19 -1.14 -6.68
N ASN A 4 4.40 -2.12 -7.12
CA ASN A 4 3.15 -1.85 -7.84
C ASN A 4 2.14 -1.09 -6.97
N LEU A 5 2.10 -1.42 -5.67
CA LEU A 5 1.25 -0.71 -4.71
C LEU A 5 1.70 0.73 -4.51
N ASP A 6 3.02 0.98 -4.39
CA ASP A 6 3.59 2.33 -4.30
C ASP A 6 3.33 3.12 -5.59
N MET A 7 3.56 2.52 -6.76
CA MET A 7 3.27 3.15 -8.04
C MET A 7 1.80 3.55 -8.16
N LEU A 8 0.87 2.66 -7.81
CA LEU A 8 -0.56 2.96 -7.83
C LEU A 8 -0.92 4.06 -6.83
N GLY A 9 -0.32 4.02 -5.63
CA GLY A 9 -0.48 5.05 -4.61
C GLY A 9 -0.06 6.41 -5.13
N ARG A 10 1.14 6.53 -5.70
CA ARG A 10 1.66 7.77 -6.30
C ARG A 10 0.82 8.25 -7.48
N PHE A 11 0.34 7.32 -8.30
CA PHE A 11 -0.53 7.66 -9.44
C PHE A 11 -1.83 8.34 -8.99
N LEU A 12 -2.46 7.82 -7.94
CA LEU A 12 -3.75 8.30 -7.45
C LEU A 12 -3.63 9.51 -6.51
N ALA A 13 -2.52 9.61 -5.77
CA ALA A 13 -2.37 10.54 -4.67
C ALA A 13 -2.37 12.00 -5.11
N ILE A 14 -3.20 12.81 -4.45
CA ILE A 14 -3.05 14.26 -4.43
C ILE A 14 -1.72 14.57 -3.73
N GLU A 15 -0.78 15.16 -4.46
CA GLU A 15 0.47 15.65 -3.91
C GLU A 15 0.25 17.01 -3.24
N VAL A 16 0.81 17.20 -2.05
CA VAL A 16 0.60 18.41 -1.26
C VAL A 16 1.92 18.99 -0.77
N ASP A 17 1.91 20.27 -0.50
CA ASP A 17 2.99 20.96 0.22
C ASP A 17 2.96 20.64 1.73
N GLN A 18 3.90 21.22 2.47
CA GLN A 18 4.01 21.05 3.93
C GLN A 18 2.79 21.56 4.72
N HIS A 19 1.92 22.35 4.09
CA HIS A 19 0.68 22.89 4.67
C HIS A 19 -0.57 22.11 4.26
N GLY A 20 -0.42 21.07 3.42
CA GLY A 20 -1.52 20.29 2.89
C GLY A 20 -2.23 20.91 1.69
N THR A 21 -1.64 21.95 1.08
CA THR A 21 -2.19 22.55 -0.14
C THR A 21 -1.80 21.70 -1.35
N PRO A 22 -2.77 21.32 -2.21
CA PRO A 22 -2.46 20.56 -3.41
C PRO A 22 -1.47 21.29 -4.31
N ILE A 23 -0.41 20.58 -4.73
CA ILE A 23 0.59 21.07 -5.68
C ILE A 23 -0.04 21.10 -7.08
N ALA A 24 0.28 22.14 -7.85
CA ALA A 24 -0.17 22.26 -9.24
C ALA A 24 0.32 21.07 -10.08
N GLN A 25 -0.48 20.63 -11.05
CA GLN A 25 -0.16 19.39 -11.79
C GLN A 25 1.17 19.48 -12.56
N GLU A 26 1.52 20.63 -13.08
CA GLU A 26 2.78 20.91 -13.77
C GLU A 26 4.01 20.75 -12.86
N ASP A 27 3.86 21.02 -11.56
CA ASP A 27 4.93 20.95 -10.58
C ASP A 27 4.98 19.59 -9.85
N SER A 28 3.91 18.82 -9.95
CA SER A 28 3.76 17.53 -9.25
C SER A 28 4.82 16.52 -9.68
N LEU A 29 5.65 16.08 -8.73
CA LEU A 29 6.61 14.99 -8.93
C LEU A 29 5.89 13.70 -9.33
N ASN A 30 4.81 13.36 -8.64
CA ASN A 30 4.02 12.18 -8.96
C ASN A 30 3.53 12.21 -10.43
N ARG A 31 3.09 13.35 -10.93
CA ARG A 31 2.70 13.45 -12.34
C ARG A 31 3.88 13.23 -13.29
N LYS A 32 5.03 13.83 -13.00
CA LYS A 32 6.25 13.69 -13.83
C LYS A 32 6.73 12.23 -13.91
N LEU A 33 6.57 11.45 -12.83
CA LEU A 33 6.90 10.02 -12.82
C LEU A 33 6.10 9.21 -13.85
N PHE A 34 4.88 9.61 -14.18
CA PHE A 34 4.01 8.90 -15.13
C PHE A 34 3.93 9.56 -16.49
N ALA A 35 3.83 10.88 -16.54
CA ALA A 35 3.68 11.64 -17.78
C ALA A 35 5.01 11.99 -18.47
N GLY A 36 6.12 11.70 -17.80
CA GLY A 36 7.43 12.20 -18.21
C GLY A 36 7.67 13.63 -17.79
N GLY A 37 8.91 14.08 -17.84
CA GLY A 37 9.31 15.42 -17.48
C GLY A 37 10.65 15.47 -16.75
N GLU A 38 11.11 16.68 -16.45
CA GLU A 38 12.33 16.87 -15.70
C GLU A 38 12.08 16.71 -14.20
N VAL A 39 12.91 15.90 -13.56
CA VAL A 39 12.96 15.69 -12.11
C VAL A 39 14.39 15.90 -11.63
N VAL A 40 14.55 16.26 -10.36
CA VAL A 40 15.89 16.33 -9.72
C VAL A 40 16.05 15.08 -8.86
N TYR A 41 17.04 14.29 -9.18
CA TYR A 41 17.42 13.09 -8.40
C TYR A 41 18.90 13.18 -8.04
N GLU A 42 19.25 13.00 -6.76
CA GLU A 42 20.63 13.11 -6.25
C GLU A 42 21.35 14.41 -6.72
N GLU A 43 20.65 15.54 -6.62
CA GLU A 43 21.12 16.89 -7.03
C GLU A 43 21.36 17.07 -8.53
N ALA A 44 21.01 16.09 -9.36
CA ALA A 44 21.14 16.17 -10.81
C ALA A 44 19.78 16.15 -11.51
N PRO A 45 19.55 17.02 -12.52
CA PRO A 45 18.35 16.97 -13.33
C PRO A 45 18.35 15.70 -14.19
N GLN A 46 17.23 14.99 -14.19
CA GLN A 46 17.01 13.80 -15.01
C GLN A 46 15.73 13.98 -15.83
N GLN A 47 15.81 13.67 -17.11
CA GLN A 47 14.64 13.66 -17.98
C GLN A 47 14.00 12.27 -17.98
N LEU A 48 12.78 12.18 -17.45
CA LEU A 48 11.99 10.95 -17.45
C LEU A 48 11.20 10.86 -18.75
N ALA A 49 11.19 9.65 -19.34
CA ALA A 49 10.28 9.32 -20.42
C ALA A 49 8.87 9.04 -19.88
N PRO A 50 7.81 9.33 -20.64
CA PRO A 50 6.46 8.98 -20.24
C PRO A 50 6.28 7.45 -20.18
N LEU A 51 5.56 6.98 -19.16
CA LEU A 51 5.14 5.58 -19.06
C LEU A 51 3.94 5.30 -19.97
N ASN A 52 3.70 4.02 -20.30
CA ASN A 52 2.57 3.61 -21.15
C ASN A 52 1.22 4.17 -20.69
N ILE A 53 1.01 4.33 -19.40
CA ILE A 53 -0.23 4.91 -18.84
C ILE A 53 -0.46 6.35 -19.32
N ALA A 54 0.58 7.10 -19.67
CA ALA A 54 0.45 8.46 -20.17
C ALA A 54 -0.32 8.54 -21.50
N THR A 55 -0.32 7.46 -22.29
CA THR A 55 -1.10 7.35 -23.53
C THR A 55 -2.61 7.19 -23.27
N GLN A 56 -2.99 6.85 -22.05
CA GLN A 56 -4.36 6.65 -21.62
C GLN A 56 -4.96 7.96 -21.07
N GLU A 57 -5.20 8.93 -21.94
CA GLU A 57 -5.64 10.29 -21.57
C GLU A 57 -6.82 10.32 -20.60
N ARG A 58 -7.78 9.42 -20.76
CA ARG A 58 -8.94 9.31 -19.88
C ARG A 58 -8.53 8.93 -18.46
N LEU A 59 -7.64 7.93 -18.30
CA LEU A 59 -7.17 7.49 -16.98
C LEU A 59 -6.34 8.58 -16.31
N MET A 60 -5.44 9.21 -17.05
CA MET A 60 -4.63 10.34 -16.57
C MET A 60 -5.53 11.49 -16.09
N ARG A 61 -6.53 11.87 -16.86
CA ARG A 61 -7.43 12.97 -16.49
C ARG A 61 -8.30 12.68 -15.29
N VAL A 62 -8.82 11.44 -15.17
CA VAL A 62 -9.82 11.07 -14.15
C VAL A 62 -9.19 10.67 -12.84
N TYR A 63 -8.02 10.02 -12.85
CA TYR A 63 -7.48 9.38 -11.66
C TYR A 63 -6.14 9.94 -11.21
N GLN A 64 -5.25 10.39 -12.12
CA GLN A 64 -3.91 10.80 -11.75
C GLN A 64 -3.94 12.05 -10.86
N GLY A 65 -3.41 11.90 -9.63
CA GLY A 65 -3.33 13.01 -8.66
C GLY A 65 -4.68 13.53 -8.16
N LYS A 66 -5.72 12.70 -8.13
CA LYS A 66 -7.09 13.14 -7.83
C LYS A 66 -7.67 12.68 -6.51
N SER A 67 -7.00 11.82 -5.78
CA SER A 67 -7.60 11.24 -4.56
C SER A 67 -6.60 11.24 -3.41
N PRO A 68 -7.03 11.43 -2.17
CA PRO A 68 -6.19 11.14 -1.02
C PRO A 68 -5.95 9.64 -0.91
N VAL A 69 -4.73 9.26 -0.50
CA VAL A 69 -4.30 7.86 -0.38
C VAL A 69 -3.68 7.65 1.00
N ILE A 70 -4.11 6.59 1.67
CA ILE A 70 -3.48 6.04 2.88
C ILE A 70 -2.71 4.80 2.47
N SER A 71 -1.41 4.75 2.75
CA SER A 71 -0.56 3.59 2.48
C SER A 71 0.07 3.08 3.77
N LEU A 72 -0.32 1.88 4.22
CA LEU A 72 0.20 1.25 5.44
C LEU A 72 0.95 -0.02 5.08
N GLY A 73 2.27 -0.05 5.33
CA GLY A 73 3.10 -1.25 5.24
C GLY A 73 3.22 -1.94 6.60
N LEU A 74 2.94 -3.24 6.66
CA LEU A 74 2.99 -4.03 7.90
C LEU A 74 4.22 -4.96 7.98
N LYS A 75 5.20 -4.80 7.09
CA LYS A 75 6.42 -5.62 7.00
C LYS A 75 7.17 -5.75 8.33
N GLU A 76 7.27 -4.66 9.07
CA GLU A 76 8.02 -4.58 10.33
C GLU A 76 7.17 -4.88 11.57
N VAL A 77 5.87 -5.14 11.39
CA VAL A 77 4.93 -5.41 12.50
C VAL A 77 5.02 -6.89 12.88
N LYS A 78 6.08 -7.25 13.58
CA LYS A 78 6.43 -8.62 14.01
C LYS A 78 6.76 -8.62 15.50
N GLY A 79 6.64 -9.79 16.14
CA GLY A 79 7.05 -9.94 17.53
C GLY A 79 6.83 -11.35 18.07
N ASP A 80 7.46 -11.61 19.20
CA ASP A 80 7.38 -12.83 19.99
C ASP A 80 6.40 -12.70 21.18
N SER A 81 5.73 -11.56 21.26
CA SER A 81 4.69 -11.24 22.23
C SER A 81 3.66 -10.27 21.65
N TYR A 82 2.46 -10.25 22.23
CA TYR A 82 1.41 -9.27 21.87
C TYR A 82 1.91 -7.82 21.98
N ASP A 83 2.55 -7.49 23.10
CA ASP A 83 3.05 -6.13 23.37
C ASP A 83 4.07 -5.66 22.34
N LYS A 84 4.94 -6.56 21.87
CA LYS A 84 5.93 -6.25 20.84
C LYS A 84 5.28 -6.01 19.48
N ILE A 85 4.30 -6.83 19.10
CA ILE A 85 3.52 -6.63 17.86
C ILE A 85 2.76 -5.31 17.94
N LEU A 86 2.07 -5.04 19.05
CA LEU A 86 1.34 -3.79 19.30
C LEU A 86 2.27 -2.57 19.22
N LYS A 87 3.44 -2.63 19.86
CA LYS A 87 4.46 -1.58 19.80
C LYS A 87 4.91 -1.30 18.37
N ASN A 88 5.17 -2.34 17.59
CA ASN A 88 5.60 -2.19 16.20
C ASN A 88 4.46 -1.67 15.30
N LEU A 89 3.21 -2.03 15.59
CA LEU A 89 2.05 -1.44 14.92
C LEU A 89 1.92 0.06 15.23
N LYS A 90 2.08 0.45 16.50
CA LYS A 90 2.09 1.88 16.90
C LYS A 90 3.14 2.68 16.12
N LYS A 91 4.35 2.13 15.95
CA LYS A 91 5.40 2.76 15.15
C LYS A 91 5.04 2.87 13.66
N ALA A 92 4.38 1.85 13.10
CA ALA A 92 3.91 1.92 11.72
C ALA A 92 2.83 3.00 11.55
N LEU A 93 1.93 3.12 12.51
CA LEU A 93 0.91 4.18 12.53
C LEU A 93 1.54 5.56 12.75
N LEU A 94 2.50 5.72 13.67
CA LEU A 94 3.24 6.97 13.85
C LEU A 94 3.78 7.47 12.50
N ARG A 95 4.54 6.65 11.77
CA ARG A 95 5.08 7.02 10.44
C ARG A 95 3.98 7.40 9.45
N LEU A 96 2.86 6.67 9.46
CA LEU A 96 1.72 6.99 8.62
C LEU A 96 1.13 8.37 8.96
N PHE A 97 0.93 8.67 10.23
CA PHE A 97 0.40 9.97 10.67
C PHE A 97 1.38 11.11 10.42
N GLU A 98 2.70 10.86 10.52
CA GLU A 98 3.74 11.84 10.15
C GLU A 98 3.63 12.25 8.67
N THR A 99 3.35 11.33 7.75
CA THR A 99 3.16 11.69 6.32
C THR A 99 1.96 12.59 6.08
N HIS A 100 1.03 12.64 7.03
CA HIS A 100 -0.17 13.47 6.99
C HIS A 100 -0.20 14.54 8.08
N ALA A 101 0.97 14.94 8.62
CA ALA A 101 1.08 15.90 9.72
C ALA A 101 0.42 17.26 9.44
N TYR A 102 0.32 17.64 8.17
CA TYR A 102 -0.38 18.85 7.74
C TYR A 102 -1.85 18.89 8.17
N LEU A 103 -2.50 17.73 8.36
CA LEU A 103 -3.89 17.65 8.80
C LEU A 103 -4.10 18.14 10.24
N ARG A 104 -3.06 18.04 11.09
CA ARG A 104 -3.13 18.44 12.50
C ARG A 104 -3.53 19.91 12.69
N ASN A 105 -3.11 20.77 11.78
CA ASN A 105 -3.36 22.21 11.84
C ASN A 105 -4.50 22.66 10.93
N ASN A 106 -5.26 21.74 10.36
CA ASN A 106 -6.38 22.08 9.50
C ASN A 106 -7.51 22.71 10.33
N SER A 107 -8.05 23.81 9.86
CA SER A 107 -9.17 24.53 10.51
C SER A 107 -10.47 23.73 10.63
N THR A 108 -10.58 22.60 9.92
CA THR A 108 -11.76 21.74 9.92
C THR A 108 -11.75 20.68 11.01
N ILE A 109 -10.62 20.48 11.69
CA ILE A 109 -10.52 19.45 12.75
C ILE A 109 -10.83 20.05 14.12
N THR A 110 -11.55 19.29 14.94
CA THR A 110 -11.89 19.69 16.30
C THR A 110 -10.70 19.53 17.25
N LYS A 111 -10.76 20.20 18.42
CA LYS A 111 -9.71 20.03 19.44
C LYS A 111 -9.52 18.57 19.85
N HIS A 112 -10.61 17.83 20.00
CA HIS A 112 -10.56 16.40 20.32
C HIS A 112 -9.86 15.58 19.23
N GLU A 113 -10.11 15.89 17.96
CA GLU A 113 -9.43 15.21 16.84
C GLU A 113 -7.94 15.57 16.78
N GLN A 114 -7.55 16.80 17.15
CA GLN A 114 -6.15 17.18 17.29
C GLN A 114 -5.46 16.38 18.40
N ASP A 115 -6.09 16.28 19.56
CA ASP A 115 -5.56 15.54 20.71
C ASP A 115 -5.39 14.05 20.36
N LEU A 116 -6.37 13.45 19.67
CA LEU A 116 -6.28 12.08 19.19
C LEU A 116 -5.17 11.90 18.11
N PHE A 117 -5.01 12.87 17.20
CA PHE A 117 -3.91 12.86 16.23
C PHE A 117 -2.55 12.87 16.92
N ASP A 118 -2.41 13.69 17.98
CA ASP A 118 -1.20 13.77 18.79
C ASP A 118 -0.90 12.48 19.56
N GLU A 119 -1.92 11.72 19.99
CA GLU A 119 -1.72 10.39 20.58
C GLU A 119 -1.06 9.41 19.61
N TYR A 120 -1.43 9.43 18.32
CA TYR A 120 -0.76 8.60 17.29
C TYR A 120 0.70 9.02 17.10
N LEU A 121 0.98 10.32 17.03
CA LEU A 121 2.33 10.86 16.91
C LEU A 121 3.22 10.60 18.15
N GLN A 122 2.62 10.31 19.29
CA GLN A 122 3.34 10.02 20.55
C GLN A 122 3.32 8.52 20.91
N GLU A 123 2.82 7.65 20.06
CA GLU A 123 2.62 6.21 20.31
C GLU A 123 1.76 5.92 21.58
N LYS A 124 0.91 6.87 21.99
CA LYS A 124 0.10 6.77 23.22
C LYS A 124 -1.30 6.23 23.03
N SER A 125 -1.75 6.08 21.78
CA SER A 125 -3.08 5.58 21.44
C SER A 125 -3.36 4.24 22.11
N ASP A 126 -4.56 4.11 22.67
CA ASP A 126 -5.06 2.84 23.19
C ASP A 126 -5.42 1.86 22.06
N GLU A 127 -5.78 0.65 22.42
CA GLU A 127 -6.10 -0.41 21.47
C GLU A 127 -7.32 -0.09 20.60
N THR A 128 -8.33 0.53 21.18
CA THR A 128 -9.54 0.94 20.46
C THR A 128 -9.22 2.02 19.42
N ASN A 129 -8.40 3.00 19.77
CA ASN A 129 -7.94 4.03 18.87
C ASN A 129 -7.07 3.43 17.76
N ILE A 130 -6.19 2.47 18.07
CA ILE A 130 -5.38 1.77 17.07
C ILE A 130 -6.28 1.04 16.07
N GLN A 131 -7.30 0.31 16.49
CA GLN A 131 -8.26 -0.35 15.59
C GLN A 131 -8.99 0.66 14.70
N ASN A 132 -9.27 1.85 15.17
CA ASN A 132 -9.96 2.90 14.42
C ASN A 132 -9.03 3.87 13.66
N SER A 133 -7.71 3.67 13.70
CA SER A 133 -6.72 4.62 13.19
C SER A 133 -6.89 4.96 11.72
N LEU A 134 -7.07 3.95 10.84
CA LEU A 134 -7.23 4.15 9.40
C LEU A 134 -8.58 4.79 9.07
N TYR A 135 -9.64 4.44 9.79
CA TYR A 135 -10.94 5.10 9.66
C TYR A 135 -10.85 6.58 10.06
N PHE A 136 -10.21 6.87 11.19
CA PHE A 136 -9.99 8.23 11.67
C PHE A 136 -9.21 9.08 10.66
N LEU A 137 -8.08 8.56 10.16
CA LEU A 137 -7.28 9.24 9.14
C LEU A 137 -8.07 9.46 7.83
N SER A 138 -8.88 8.46 7.42
CA SER A 138 -9.76 8.58 6.25
C SER A 138 -10.76 9.73 6.41
N LYS A 139 -11.34 9.89 7.59
CA LYS A 139 -12.28 10.96 7.92
C LYS A 139 -11.61 12.33 7.81
N LEU A 140 -10.40 12.48 8.35
CA LEU A 140 -9.64 13.74 8.27
C LEU A 140 -9.27 14.09 6.83
N LEU A 141 -8.77 13.13 6.07
CA LEU A 141 -8.44 13.32 4.64
C LEU A 141 -9.68 13.66 3.81
N TYR A 142 -10.78 12.97 4.03
CA TYR A 142 -12.05 13.29 3.37
C TYR A 142 -12.54 14.70 3.73
N SER A 143 -12.41 15.10 4.99
CA SER A 143 -12.77 16.45 5.43
C SER A 143 -11.90 17.52 4.78
N HIS A 144 -10.62 17.25 4.59
CA HIS A 144 -9.66 18.18 3.98
C HIS A 144 -9.85 18.30 2.47
N PHE A 145 -9.83 17.18 1.74
CA PHE A 145 -9.86 17.17 0.27
C PHE A 145 -11.28 17.14 -0.33
N LYS A 146 -12.31 16.88 0.47
CA LYS A 146 -13.70 16.65 0.02
C LYS A 146 -13.81 15.54 -1.03
N ASN A 147 -12.92 14.55 -0.96
CA ASN A 147 -12.82 13.45 -1.91
C ASN A 147 -12.62 12.13 -1.16
N PRO A 148 -13.27 11.04 -1.58
CA PRO A 148 -13.11 9.73 -0.96
C PRO A 148 -11.66 9.21 -1.06
N VAL A 149 -11.26 8.44 -0.04
CA VAL A 149 -9.90 8.01 0.22
C VAL A 149 -9.65 6.60 -0.34
N TYR A 150 -8.50 6.37 -0.94
CA TYR A 150 -8.00 5.02 -1.18
C TYR A 150 -7.18 4.56 0.03
N ILE A 151 -7.36 3.30 0.44
CA ILE A 151 -6.57 2.69 1.51
C ILE A 151 -5.80 1.50 0.94
N PHE A 152 -4.48 1.54 1.05
CA PHE A 152 -3.58 0.47 0.64
C PHE A 152 -2.89 -0.11 1.87
N ILE A 153 -2.96 -1.44 2.02
CA ILE A 153 -2.33 -2.16 3.11
C ILE A 153 -1.44 -3.24 2.52
N ASP A 154 -0.13 -3.09 2.71
CA ASP A 154 0.85 -4.06 2.23
C ASP A 154 1.28 -5.02 3.34
N GLU A 155 1.49 -6.28 2.97
CA GLU A 155 1.93 -7.35 3.87
C GLU A 155 1.02 -7.54 5.11
N TYR A 156 -0.31 -7.50 4.89
CA TYR A 156 -1.31 -7.62 5.96
C TYR A 156 -1.17 -8.90 6.78
N ASP A 157 -0.63 -9.95 6.18
CA ASP A 157 -0.44 -11.27 6.76
C ASP A 157 0.81 -11.38 7.66
N THR A 158 1.77 -10.48 7.52
CA THR A 158 3.03 -10.51 8.27
C THR A 158 2.84 -10.52 9.79
N PRO A 159 2.03 -9.62 10.41
CA PRO A 159 1.82 -9.64 11.86
C PRO A 159 1.21 -10.94 12.36
N ILE A 160 0.28 -11.47 11.60
CA ILE A 160 -0.50 -12.64 11.94
C ILE A 160 0.33 -13.91 11.81
N ASN A 161 1.13 -14.01 10.74
CA ASN A 161 2.09 -15.09 10.58
C ASN A 161 3.15 -15.07 11.68
N SER A 162 3.66 -13.90 12.03
CA SER A 162 4.58 -13.76 13.15
C SER A 162 3.96 -14.24 14.45
N ALA A 163 2.74 -13.82 14.75
CA ALA A 163 2.01 -14.26 15.93
C ALA A 163 1.70 -15.76 15.91
N TYR A 164 1.30 -16.31 14.77
CA TYR A 164 1.04 -17.72 14.61
C TYR A 164 2.28 -18.56 14.96
N LEU A 165 3.41 -18.23 14.35
CA LEU A 165 4.67 -18.97 14.57
C LEU A 165 5.21 -18.86 15.99
N GLN A 166 5.00 -17.71 16.65
CA GLN A 166 5.62 -17.41 17.94
C GLN A 166 4.68 -17.67 19.13
N LEU A 167 3.37 -17.47 18.99
CA LEU A 167 2.43 -17.41 20.10
C LEU A 167 1.41 -18.54 20.09
N GLN A 168 1.00 -19.07 18.94
CA GLN A 168 -0.14 -20.00 18.87
C GLN A 168 -0.03 -21.17 19.85
N GLN A 169 1.16 -21.74 20.03
CA GLN A 169 1.38 -22.87 20.96
C GLN A 169 1.79 -22.42 22.36
N LYS A 170 2.48 -21.28 22.48
CA LYS A 170 3.08 -20.81 23.74
C LYS A 170 2.10 -19.97 24.56
N ASP A 171 1.33 -19.12 23.87
CA ASP A 171 0.37 -18.18 24.47
C ASP A 171 -0.82 -17.98 23.51
N PRO A 172 -1.77 -18.93 23.46
CA PRO A 172 -2.93 -18.86 22.58
C PRO A 172 -3.81 -17.63 22.82
N GLU A 173 -3.86 -17.12 24.03
CA GLU A 173 -4.64 -15.91 24.35
C GLU A 173 -3.99 -14.65 23.75
N ALA A 174 -2.67 -14.53 23.79
CA ALA A 174 -1.97 -13.46 23.12
C ALA A 174 -2.14 -13.55 21.60
N PHE A 175 -2.11 -14.75 21.02
CA PHE A 175 -2.39 -14.95 19.59
C PHE A 175 -3.81 -14.47 19.22
N LYS A 176 -4.81 -14.83 20.03
CA LYS A 176 -6.20 -14.40 19.83
C LYS A 176 -6.34 -12.88 19.88
N LYS A 177 -5.68 -12.21 20.84
CA LYS A 177 -5.65 -10.74 20.92
C LYS A 177 -5.06 -10.11 19.65
N VAL A 178 -3.99 -10.68 19.09
CA VAL A 178 -3.43 -10.19 17.81
C VAL A 178 -4.48 -10.30 16.70
N LEU A 179 -5.19 -11.42 16.59
CA LEU A 179 -6.24 -11.60 15.58
C LEU A 179 -7.37 -10.57 15.74
N GLU A 180 -7.83 -10.34 16.98
CA GLU A 180 -8.87 -9.37 17.29
C GLU A 180 -8.44 -7.94 16.96
N LEU A 181 -7.18 -7.57 17.27
CA LEU A 181 -6.60 -6.27 16.94
C LEU A 181 -6.63 -6.01 15.42
N PHE A 182 -6.11 -6.93 14.61
CA PHE A 182 -6.07 -6.77 13.16
C PHE A 182 -7.44 -6.90 12.50
N ARG A 183 -8.34 -7.73 13.03
CA ARG A 183 -9.73 -7.79 12.59
C ARG A 183 -10.43 -6.45 12.81
N GLY A 184 -10.24 -5.83 13.99
CA GLY A 184 -10.76 -4.50 14.29
C GLY A 184 -10.23 -3.43 13.35
N LEU A 185 -8.89 -3.38 13.15
CA LEU A 185 -8.23 -2.43 12.25
C LEU A 185 -8.74 -2.53 10.81
N LEU A 186 -8.75 -3.73 10.23
CA LEU A 186 -9.19 -3.96 8.86
C LEU A 186 -10.71 -3.75 8.72
N GLY A 187 -11.48 -4.17 9.71
CA GLY A 187 -12.92 -3.99 9.75
C GLY A 187 -13.32 -2.52 9.75
N ALA A 188 -12.74 -1.71 10.62
CA ALA A 188 -12.99 -0.27 10.68
C ALA A 188 -12.55 0.46 9.40
N ALA A 189 -11.41 0.06 8.82
CA ALA A 189 -10.86 0.67 7.62
C ALA A 189 -11.71 0.38 6.37
N LEU A 190 -12.19 -0.87 6.20
CA LEU A 190 -12.67 -1.37 4.91
C LEU A 190 -14.18 -1.66 4.86
N LYS A 191 -14.86 -1.97 5.99
CA LYS A 191 -16.26 -2.41 5.97
C LYS A 191 -17.27 -1.27 6.05
N SER A 192 -17.13 -0.39 7.01
CA SER A 192 -18.15 0.64 7.33
C SER A 192 -17.63 2.05 7.14
N ASN A 193 -16.56 2.22 6.40
CA ASN A 193 -15.89 3.49 6.19
C ASN A 193 -16.55 4.26 5.03
N LYS A 194 -17.41 5.21 5.36
CA LYS A 194 -18.12 6.06 4.37
C LYS A 194 -17.16 7.01 3.60
N CYS A 195 -15.96 7.20 4.09
CA CYS A 195 -14.93 8.01 3.43
C CYS A 195 -14.09 7.18 2.45
N LEU A 196 -14.23 5.85 2.45
CA LEU A 196 -13.47 4.95 1.61
C LEU A 196 -14.01 4.96 0.18
N LYS A 197 -13.13 5.13 -0.80
CA LYS A 197 -13.41 4.91 -2.22
C LYS A 197 -13.18 3.45 -2.59
N GLN A 198 -11.99 2.95 -2.26
CA GLN A 198 -11.59 1.56 -2.47
C GLN A 198 -10.42 1.19 -1.57
N GLY A 199 -10.40 -0.05 -1.08
CA GLY A 199 -9.28 -0.64 -0.38
C GLY A 199 -8.53 -1.64 -1.25
N LEU A 200 -7.21 -1.68 -1.13
CA LEU A 200 -6.36 -2.71 -1.72
C LEU A 200 -5.46 -3.28 -0.62
N VAL A 201 -5.54 -4.59 -0.44
CA VAL A 201 -4.79 -5.30 0.60
C VAL A 201 -3.93 -6.36 -0.06
N THR A 202 -2.62 -6.36 0.21
CA THR A 202 -1.69 -7.34 -0.35
C THR A 202 -1.02 -8.17 0.72
N GLY A 203 -0.78 -9.46 0.41
CA GLY A 203 -0.09 -10.40 1.28
C GLY A 203 0.50 -11.57 0.50
N ILE A 204 1.22 -12.45 1.18
CA ILE A 204 1.80 -13.66 0.61
C ILE A 204 0.91 -14.87 0.89
N LEU A 205 0.31 -14.92 2.08
CA LEU A 205 -0.47 -16.05 2.54
C LEU A 205 -1.94 -15.67 2.71
N ARG A 206 -2.81 -16.54 2.22
CA ARG A 206 -4.21 -16.51 2.59
C ARG A 206 -4.36 -16.98 4.02
N ILE A 207 -4.68 -16.09 4.95
CA ILE A 207 -4.91 -16.46 6.35
C ILE A 207 -6.37 -16.92 6.51
N ALA A 208 -6.73 -17.97 5.76
CA ALA A 208 -8.07 -18.55 5.81
C ALA A 208 -8.43 -19.11 7.20
N LYS A 209 -7.44 -19.63 7.92
CA LYS A 209 -7.65 -20.24 9.26
C LYS A 209 -7.92 -19.22 10.38
N ALA A 210 -7.59 -17.95 10.16
CA ALA A 210 -7.74 -16.92 11.19
C ALA A 210 -9.06 -16.13 11.09
N ASN A 211 -9.89 -16.41 10.09
CA ASN A 211 -11.18 -15.70 9.85
C ASN A 211 -11.10 -14.17 9.94
N ILE A 212 -9.94 -13.59 9.57
CA ILE A 212 -9.73 -12.14 9.68
C ILE A 212 -10.67 -11.36 8.77
N PHE A 213 -10.98 -11.95 7.63
CA PHE A 213 -11.88 -11.36 6.65
C PHE A 213 -13.32 -11.89 6.71
N SER A 214 -13.65 -12.74 7.69
CA SER A 214 -15.01 -13.35 7.80
C SER A 214 -16.12 -12.29 7.89
N ASP A 215 -15.79 -11.13 8.45
CA ASP A 215 -16.72 -10.02 8.59
C ASP A 215 -16.71 -9.05 7.42
N LEU A 216 -15.80 -9.21 6.44
CA LEU A 216 -15.61 -8.33 5.28
C LEU A 216 -16.24 -8.96 4.03
N ASN A 217 -17.58 -8.87 3.91
CA ASN A 217 -18.33 -9.46 2.78
C ASN A 217 -18.13 -8.71 1.45
N ASN A 218 -17.39 -7.61 1.46
CA ASN A 218 -17.14 -6.73 0.32
C ASN A 218 -15.75 -6.86 -0.28
N LEU A 219 -14.99 -7.89 0.10
CA LEU A 219 -13.68 -8.19 -0.48
C LEU A 219 -13.82 -9.10 -1.71
N THR A 220 -13.14 -8.73 -2.78
CA THR A 220 -12.83 -9.63 -3.90
C THR A 220 -11.38 -10.05 -3.76
N GLU A 221 -11.12 -11.34 -3.78
CA GLU A 221 -9.79 -11.92 -3.63
C GLU A 221 -9.27 -12.37 -5.00
N TYR A 222 -8.03 -12.04 -5.28
CA TYR A 222 -7.28 -12.50 -6.44
C TYR A 222 -6.01 -13.19 -5.98
N THR A 223 -5.76 -14.37 -6.51
CA THR A 223 -4.60 -15.21 -6.18
C THR A 223 -3.70 -15.37 -7.39
N LEU A 224 -2.54 -15.99 -7.22
CA LEU A 224 -1.65 -16.34 -8.33
C LEU A 224 -2.23 -17.40 -9.29
N LEU A 225 -3.36 -18.01 -8.93
CA LEU A 225 -4.05 -19.01 -9.75
C LEU A 225 -5.10 -18.38 -10.67
N ASP A 226 -5.46 -17.12 -10.44
CA ASP A 226 -6.44 -16.40 -11.23
C ASP A 226 -5.80 -15.76 -12.45
N ASP A 227 -6.48 -15.80 -13.60
CA ASP A 227 -6.02 -15.19 -14.85
C ASP A 227 -6.01 -13.65 -14.76
N GLU A 228 -6.95 -13.11 -13.99
CA GLU A 228 -7.03 -11.68 -13.77
C GLU A 228 -5.81 -11.20 -12.97
N PHE A 229 -5.11 -10.21 -13.48
CA PHE A 229 -3.84 -9.68 -12.97
C PHE A 229 -2.62 -10.64 -13.05
N ALA A 230 -2.71 -11.79 -13.71
CA ALA A 230 -1.59 -12.72 -13.84
C ALA A 230 -0.32 -12.04 -14.38
N ALA A 231 -0.45 -11.20 -15.40
CA ALA A 231 0.64 -10.45 -16.01
C ALA A 231 1.06 -9.18 -15.23
N SER A 232 0.41 -8.87 -14.08
CA SER A 232 0.67 -7.62 -13.35
C SER A 232 1.78 -7.74 -12.29
N TYR A 233 2.27 -8.95 -12.02
CA TYR A 233 3.24 -9.21 -10.94
C TYR A 233 4.44 -10.01 -11.45
N GLY A 234 5.42 -9.33 -11.97
CA GLY A 234 6.63 -9.88 -12.58
C GLY A 234 6.74 -9.43 -14.03
N PHE A 235 7.67 -10.02 -14.78
CA PHE A 235 7.83 -9.73 -16.20
C PHE A 235 7.24 -10.84 -17.05
N THR A 236 6.48 -10.45 -18.06
CA THR A 236 6.05 -11.33 -19.14
C THR A 236 7.21 -11.64 -20.09
N GLN A 237 7.07 -12.66 -20.95
CA GLN A 237 8.09 -12.96 -21.94
C GLN A 237 8.38 -11.77 -22.87
N ALA A 238 7.35 -11.03 -23.30
CA ALA A 238 7.50 -9.88 -24.16
C ALA A 238 8.29 -8.73 -23.50
N GLU A 239 8.06 -8.50 -22.20
CA GLU A 239 8.81 -7.49 -21.44
C GLU A 239 10.26 -7.88 -21.24
N VAL A 240 10.55 -9.16 -20.98
CA VAL A 240 11.92 -9.68 -20.90
C VAL A 240 12.64 -9.53 -22.25
N ASP A 241 11.98 -9.88 -23.35
CA ASP A 241 12.54 -9.71 -24.69
C ASP A 241 12.90 -8.25 -24.97
N GLY A 242 12.02 -7.32 -24.62
CA GLY A 242 12.27 -5.87 -24.75
C GLY A 242 13.43 -5.37 -23.87
N LEU A 243 13.56 -5.87 -22.65
CA LEU A 243 14.69 -5.54 -21.78
C LEU A 243 16.03 -6.03 -22.36
N LEU A 244 16.06 -7.23 -22.91
CA LEU A 244 17.28 -7.79 -23.53
C LEU A 244 17.71 -7.00 -24.76
N GLU A 245 16.76 -6.59 -25.60
CA GLU A 245 17.03 -5.73 -26.76
C GLU A 245 17.62 -4.38 -26.33
N GLN A 246 17.05 -3.74 -25.28
CA GLN A 246 17.55 -2.48 -24.73
C GLN A 246 18.94 -2.61 -24.10
N ALA A 247 19.20 -3.70 -23.40
CA ALA A 247 20.49 -3.96 -22.77
C ALA A 247 21.59 -4.38 -23.77
N ALA A 248 21.25 -4.65 -25.02
CA ALA A 248 22.16 -5.15 -26.06
C ALA A 248 22.96 -6.39 -25.62
N VAL A 249 22.33 -7.27 -24.83
CA VAL A 249 22.97 -8.48 -24.29
C VAL A 249 22.75 -9.65 -25.24
N SER A 250 23.83 -10.35 -25.61
CA SER A 250 23.77 -11.53 -26.51
C SER A 250 23.47 -12.84 -25.75
N VAL A 251 22.36 -12.87 -25.02
CA VAL A 251 21.89 -14.09 -24.35
C VAL A 251 20.69 -14.65 -25.13
N SER A 252 20.68 -15.97 -25.37
CA SER A 252 19.55 -16.57 -26.07
C SER A 252 18.31 -16.62 -25.17
N ARG A 253 17.13 -16.42 -25.78
CA ARG A 253 15.84 -16.58 -25.09
C ARG A 253 15.69 -17.93 -24.39
N GLU A 254 16.23 -18.98 -25.01
CA GLU A 254 16.21 -20.35 -24.45
C GLU A 254 17.06 -20.47 -23.19
N GLN A 255 18.22 -19.84 -23.14
CA GLN A 255 19.04 -19.78 -21.93
C GLN A 255 18.33 -19.07 -20.79
N ILE A 256 17.69 -17.94 -21.05
CA ILE A 256 16.92 -17.21 -20.05
C ILE A 256 15.73 -18.04 -19.55
N ARG A 257 14.97 -18.65 -20.47
CA ARG A 257 13.90 -19.58 -20.08
C ARG A 257 14.40 -20.72 -19.22
N HIS A 258 15.53 -21.31 -19.56
CA HIS A 258 16.09 -22.43 -18.82
C HIS A 258 16.49 -22.05 -17.38
N TRP A 259 17.06 -20.85 -17.19
CA TRP A 259 17.58 -20.42 -15.89
C TRP A 259 16.56 -19.69 -15.03
N TYR A 260 15.61 -18.95 -15.60
CA TYR A 260 14.79 -17.99 -14.88
C TYR A 260 13.27 -18.18 -15.04
N ASN A 261 12.84 -19.12 -15.89
CA ASN A 261 11.42 -19.44 -16.08
C ASN A 261 10.95 -20.38 -14.97
N GLY A 262 10.34 -19.85 -13.93
CA GLY A 262 9.96 -20.66 -12.79
C GLY A 262 8.53 -20.51 -12.30
N TYR A 263 7.77 -19.54 -12.78
CA TYR A 263 6.46 -19.22 -12.26
C TYR A 263 5.41 -19.23 -13.38
N THR A 264 4.26 -19.84 -13.07
CA THR A 264 3.05 -19.71 -13.88
C THR A 264 1.98 -19.09 -13.00
N PHE A 265 1.47 -17.90 -13.39
CA PHE A 265 0.39 -17.21 -12.72
C PHE A 265 -0.84 -17.25 -13.63
N GLY A 266 -1.95 -17.85 -13.17
CA GLY A 266 -3.06 -18.17 -14.06
C GLY A 266 -2.55 -18.96 -15.27
N GLY A 267 -2.84 -18.49 -16.46
CA GLY A 267 -2.34 -19.07 -17.72
C GLY A 267 -1.01 -18.48 -18.23
N GLU A 268 -0.40 -17.50 -17.53
CA GLU A 268 0.74 -16.72 -18.00
C GLU A 268 2.06 -17.18 -17.40
N VAL A 269 3.12 -17.18 -18.23
CA VAL A 269 4.50 -17.43 -17.80
C VAL A 269 5.12 -16.12 -17.34
N ILE A 270 5.55 -16.08 -16.08
CA ILE A 270 6.04 -14.88 -15.42
C ILE A 270 7.47 -15.06 -14.92
N TYR A 271 8.32 -14.09 -15.19
CA TYR A 271 9.69 -14.02 -14.72
C TYR A 271 9.80 -13.18 -13.46
N ASN A 272 10.65 -13.63 -12.53
CA ASN A 272 10.95 -12.86 -11.34
C ASN A 272 11.87 -11.68 -11.70
N PRO A 273 11.47 -10.42 -11.42
CA PRO A 273 12.28 -9.24 -11.72
C PRO A 273 13.67 -9.22 -11.08
N TRP A 274 13.86 -9.91 -9.94
CA TRP A 274 15.17 -10.03 -9.30
C TRP A 274 16.10 -11.04 -9.99
N SER A 275 15.55 -11.89 -10.83
CA SER A 275 16.33 -12.95 -11.49
C SER A 275 16.76 -12.56 -12.91
N ILE A 276 16.04 -11.63 -13.51
CA ILE A 276 16.33 -11.08 -14.83
C ILE A 276 17.19 -9.83 -14.70
#